data_0f085cbfc5a2043f0b269acd7df6fd55
#
_entry.id   0f085cbfc5a2043f0b269acd7df6fd55
#
_cell.length_a   1.000
_cell.length_b   1.000
_cell.length_c   1.000
_cell.angle_alpha   90.00
_cell.angle_beta   90.00
_cell.angle_gamma   90.00
#
_symmetry.space_group_name_H-M   'P 1'
#
loop_
_entity.id
_entity.type
_entity.pdbx_description
1 polymer ?
#
loop_
_entity_poly.entity_id
_entity_poly.type
_entity_poly.pdbx_seq_one_letter_code
_entity_poly.pdbx_strand_id
1 'polypeptide(L)'
;MTPGGAEMETRDVSPAAGTVAVVEHATIVSDELARILESETFLRSPRLRKFLRLVVEQAVLGKAEEIKEMTLAVMVFGRRPSSFDAQTDPIVRVEARRLRDKLDRYYAAEGADSRIRIVIPKGRYRPVFQTFAGTSAGRRRIYSQTNSFNDWSPDATLAHILASRTTIGTRNTLAADCYDHGCYAAQQGDIAAYSKAIQLFRRAIDADAGFAEAHAALAATLLRFTRCALLPSAGLAQESKMAARQAILIDPALGEAHSVLAALEHHVDRNWPAAETSHARALTLSPASPDCHSMFGLSLAARGRLDEAIGHLLRARDLDPLNIGLRIELAQALCYDRCHEEAIDMLTALLEIAPRHALAEMTLGFAQLQADRPAEARLAFLRARALLPRHASPRLCASAAWAREGREREARAQLAADLEQLNGKYCSHYHLAIVHACLGDHDQVYAHLVQAAEENDLLLTSLPVDPAFDAYHGQARFHATLESCGLAAVEAHAHRGAENAFRH
;
A
#
# COMPACT_ATOMS: atom_id res chain seq x y z
N MET A 1 36.55 10.83 70.10
CA MET A 1 35.89 12.11 70.32
C MET A 1 35.31 12.53 68.97
N THR A 2 34.01 12.57 68.97
CA THR A 2 33.07 13.27 68.09
C THR A 2 32.91 12.85 66.64
N PRO A 3 31.68 12.74 66.22
CA PRO A 3 31.21 12.00 65.02
C PRO A 3 31.02 12.91 63.81
N GLY A 4 31.29 12.33 62.67
CA GLY A 4 31.01 12.96 61.38
C GLY A 4 29.55 12.81 61.01
N GLY A 5 28.92 13.92 60.61
CA GLY A 5 27.56 14.00 60.14
C GLY A 5 27.40 13.35 58.77
N ALA A 6 26.36 12.56 58.66
CA ALA A 6 25.89 12.06 57.36
C ALA A 6 25.00 13.13 56.71
N GLU A 7 25.45 13.71 55.62
CA GLU A 7 24.58 14.47 54.73
C GLU A 7 23.69 13.52 53.92
N MET A 8 22.39 13.73 54.08
CA MET A 8 21.34 13.00 53.42
C MET A 8 21.11 13.69 52.06
N GLU A 9 21.66 13.11 50.97
CA GLU A 9 21.34 13.52 49.63
C GLU A 9 19.86 13.23 49.33
N THR A 10 19.10 14.29 49.22
CA THR A 10 17.75 14.23 48.64
C THR A 10 17.88 13.96 47.16
N ARG A 11 17.65 12.73 46.71
CA ARG A 11 17.45 12.39 45.32
C ARG A 11 16.12 13.00 44.87
N ASP A 12 16.23 14.01 44.04
CA ASP A 12 15.14 14.59 43.25
C ASP A 12 14.67 13.53 42.25
N VAL A 13 13.47 12.95 42.47
CA VAL A 13 12.86 11.99 41.56
C VAL A 13 12.13 12.80 40.50
N SER A 14 12.82 13.06 39.40
CA SER A 14 12.19 13.58 38.18
C SER A 14 11.08 12.63 37.71
N PRO A 15 9.84 13.07 37.44
CA PRO A 15 8.75 12.18 37.00
C PRO A 15 9.11 11.54 35.67
N ALA A 16 9.00 10.22 35.61
CA ALA A 16 9.35 9.41 34.46
C ALA A 16 8.69 9.92 33.17
N ALA A 17 9.47 10.05 32.10
CA ALA A 17 9.04 10.51 30.77
C ALA A 17 7.81 9.78 30.19
N GLY A 18 7.51 8.58 30.67
CA GLY A 18 6.30 7.82 30.34
C GLY A 18 4.98 8.43 30.84
N THR A 19 4.99 9.12 31.97
CA THR A 19 3.77 9.69 32.57
C THR A 19 3.32 10.97 31.84
N VAL A 20 4.27 11.79 31.38
CA VAL A 20 3.99 13.01 30.61
C VAL A 20 3.39 12.67 29.24
N ALA A 21 3.92 11.67 28.54
CA ALA A 21 3.42 11.22 27.24
C ALA A 21 1.99 10.63 27.32
N VAL A 22 1.63 9.95 28.39
CA VAL A 22 0.27 9.40 28.61
C VAL A 22 -0.74 10.50 28.88
N VAL A 23 -0.38 11.52 29.65
CA VAL A 23 -1.27 12.68 29.96
C VAL A 23 -1.49 13.54 28.70
N GLU A 24 -0.45 13.80 27.93
CA GLU A 24 -0.55 14.53 26.65
C GLU A 24 -1.45 13.80 25.65
N HIS A 25 -1.34 12.48 25.55
CA HIS A 25 -2.18 11.67 24.66
C HIS A 25 -3.65 11.69 25.07
N ALA A 26 -3.95 11.61 26.37
CA ALA A 26 -5.31 11.71 26.91
C ALA A 26 -5.98 13.06 26.60
N THR A 27 -5.21 14.16 26.68
CA THR A 27 -5.69 15.51 26.38
C THR A 27 -6.04 15.65 24.89
N ILE A 28 -5.16 15.22 24.00
CA ILE A 28 -5.39 15.28 22.55
C ILE A 28 -6.63 14.46 22.13
N VAL A 29 -6.85 13.29 22.73
CA VAL A 29 -8.05 12.46 22.49
C VAL A 29 -9.30 13.15 22.99
N SER A 30 -9.25 13.82 24.15
CA SER A 30 -10.39 14.54 24.73
C SER A 30 -10.78 15.76 23.89
N ASP A 31 -9.80 16.50 23.38
CA ASP A 31 -10.01 17.64 22.50
C ASP A 31 -10.64 17.21 21.16
N GLU A 32 -10.19 16.10 20.60
CA GLU A 32 -10.79 15.55 19.38
C GLU A 32 -12.22 15.06 19.62
N LEU A 33 -12.47 14.39 20.74
CA LEU A 33 -13.83 14.00 21.14
C LEU A 33 -14.75 15.22 21.24
N ALA A 34 -14.30 16.31 21.84
CA ALA A 34 -15.08 17.54 21.95
C ALA A 34 -15.43 18.10 20.56
N ARG A 35 -14.44 18.20 19.65
CA ARG A 35 -14.65 18.64 18.26
C ARG A 35 -15.68 17.77 17.51
N ILE A 36 -15.57 16.45 17.62
CA ILE A 36 -16.56 15.55 17.00
C ILE A 36 -17.96 15.79 17.55
N LEU A 37 -18.10 15.90 18.87
CA LEU A 37 -19.40 16.08 19.51
C LEU A 37 -20.08 17.43 19.19
N GLU A 38 -19.29 18.45 18.85
CA GLU A 38 -19.78 19.79 18.45
C GLU A 38 -19.99 19.94 16.94
N SER A 39 -19.51 19.00 16.13
CA SER A 39 -19.58 19.04 14.66
C SER A 39 -21.04 19.01 14.14
N GLU A 40 -21.28 19.62 12.98
CA GLU A 40 -22.57 19.54 12.29
C GLU A 40 -22.96 18.08 12.00
N THR A 41 -21.97 17.24 11.68
CA THR A 41 -22.16 15.82 11.48
C THR A 41 -22.79 15.13 12.68
N PHE A 42 -22.42 15.48 13.92
CA PHE A 42 -22.92 14.82 15.14
C PHE A 42 -24.03 15.59 15.87
N LEU A 43 -24.20 16.89 15.62
CA LEU A 43 -25.12 17.78 16.37
C LEU A 43 -26.56 17.23 16.48
N ARG A 44 -27.08 16.65 15.40
CA ARG A 44 -28.44 16.10 15.34
C ARG A 44 -28.54 14.62 15.78
N SER A 45 -27.57 14.09 16.50
CA SER A 45 -27.52 12.66 16.85
C SER A 45 -27.22 12.43 18.34
N PRO A 46 -28.11 12.76 19.26
CA PRO A 46 -27.84 12.75 20.70
C PRO A 46 -27.48 11.37 21.25
N ARG A 47 -28.05 10.29 20.70
CA ARG A 47 -27.74 8.90 21.10
C ARG A 47 -26.34 8.50 20.69
N LEU A 48 -25.93 8.83 19.47
CA LEU A 48 -24.58 8.52 18.96
C LEU A 48 -23.51 9.36 19.68
N ARG A 49 -23.82 10.63 20.01
CA ARG A 49 -22.95 11.47 20.84
C ARG A 49 -22.73 10.86 22.23
N LYS A 50 -23.78 10.36 22.86
CA LYS A 50 -23.71 9.69 24.17
C LYS A 50 -22.89 8.39 24.07
N PHE A 51 -23.09 7.63 23.01
CA PHE A 51 -22.36 6.39 22.76
C PHE A 51 -20.87 6.67 22.59
N LEU A 52 -20.49 7.57 21.68
CA LEU A 52 -19.11 7.94 21.41
C LEU A 52 -18.42 8.47 22.68
N ARG A 53 -19.08 9.38 23.41
CA ARG A 53 -18.55 9.92 24.64
C ARG A 53 -18.22 8.82 25.64
N LEU A 54 -19.17 7.92 25.92
CA LEU A 54 -18.98 6.85 26.90
C LEU A 54 -17.79 5.95 26.54
N VAL A 55 -17.70 5.48 25.28
CA VAL A 55 -16.63 4.54 24.91
C VAL A 55 -15.26 5.22 24.93
N VAL A 56 -15.16 6.48 24.55
CA VAL A 56 -13.90 7.23 24.55
C VAL A 56 -13.46 7.56 25.97
N GLU A 57 -14.36 8.08 26.81
CA GLU A 57 -14.05 8.40 28.22
C GLU A 57 -13.63 7.15 28.99
N GLN A 58 -14.33 6.03 28.83
CA GLN A 58 -13.94 4.76 29.47
C GLN A 58 -12.56 4.26 28.98
N ALA A 59 -12.27 4.43 27.71
CA ALA A 59 -10.96 4.03 27.16
C ALA A 59 -9.82 4.92 27.67
N VAL A 60 -10.04 6.24 27.75
CA VAL A 60 -9.07 7.20 28.30
C VAL A 60 -8.79 6.94 29.79
N LEU A 61 -9.83 6.52 30.55
CA LEU A 61 -9.68 6.13 31.95
C LEU A 61 -9.05 4.74 32.17
N GLY A 62 -8.60 4.07 31.11
CA GLY A 62 -8.02 2.73 31.21
C GLY A 62 -9.03 1.60 31.44
N LYS A 63 -10.33 1.89 31.34
CA LYS A 63 -11.43 0.94 31.58
C LYS A 63 -12.04 0.38 30.29
N ALA A 64 -11.24 0.28 29.23
CA ALA A 64 -11.68 -0.22 27.95
C ALA A 64 -12.25 -1.66 28.01
N GLU A 65 -11.81 -2.48 28.98
CA GLU A 65 -12.31 -3.83 29.21
C GLU A 65 -13.77 -3.87 29.69
N GLU A 66 -14.25 -2.79 30.28
CA GLU A 66 -15.63 -2.67 30.80
C GLU A 66 -16.65 -2.32 29.69
N ILE A 67 -16.16 -1.98 28.48
CA ILE A 67 -17.01 -1.63 27.32
C ILE A 67 -17.56 -2.92 26.68
N LYS A 68 -18.65 -3.44 27.26
CA LYS A 68 -19.38 -4.60 26.78
C LYS A 68 -20.73 -4.20 26.18
N GLU A 69 -21.32 -5.07 25.36
CA GLU A 69 -22.63 -4.81 24.73
C GLU A 69 -23.72 -4.52 25.77
N MET A 70 -23.74 -5.28 26.86
CA MET A 70 -24.64 -5.07 28.00
C MET A 70 -24.48 -3.67 28.62
N THR A 71 -23.25 -3.24 28.89
CA THR A 71 -22.94 -1.91 29.47
C THR A 71 -23.48 -0.81 28.58
N LEU A 72 -23.26 -0.92 27.27
CA LEU A 72 -23.75 0.05 26.28
C LEU A 72 -25.27 0.06 26.18
N ALA A 73 -25.91 -1.11 26.20
CA ALA A 73 -27.37 -1.24 26.17
C ALA A 73 -28.02 -0.50 27.35
N VAL A 74 -27.45 -0.64 28.53
CA VAL A 74 -27.99 -0.03 29.77
C VAL A 74 -27.66 1.47 29.82
N MET A 75 -26.37 1.84 29.67
CA MET A 75 -25.93 3.22 29.94
C MET A 75 -26.26 4.19 28.81
N VAL A 76 -26.24 3.71 27.56
CA VAL A 76 -26.51 4.55 26.39
C VAL A 76 -27.99 4.48 25.97
N PHE A 77 -28.54 3.27 25.89
CA PHE A 77 -29.84 3.04 25.29
C PHE A 77 -30.98 2.82 26.31
N GLY A 78 -30.66 2.85 27.62
CA GLY A 78 -31.67 2.78 28.70
C GLY A 78 -32.38 1.43 28.83
N ARG A 79 -31.70 0.35 28.37
CA ARG A 79 -32.21 -1.01 28.52
C ARG A 79 -32.12 -1.47 29.97
N ARG A 80 -33.09 -2.26 30.43
CA ARG A 80 -33.05 -2.83 31.79
C ARG A 80 -32.14 -4.06 31.78
N PRO A 81 -31.15 -4.18 32.70
CA PRO A 81 -30.23 -5.31 32.72
C PRO A 81 -30.91 -6.68 32.76
N SER A 82 -32.06 -6.75 33.44
CA SER A 82 -32.83 -7.98 33.62
C SER A 82 -33.61 -8.44 32.39
N SER A 83 -33.77 -7.59 31.38
CA SER A 83 -34.57 -7.87 30.16
C SER A 83 -33.78 -7.69 28.86
N PHE A 84 -32.53 -7.30 28.92
CA PHE A 84 -31.71 -7.16 27.72
C PHE A 84 -30.99 -8.46 27.40
N ASP A 85 -31.24 -8.95 26.19
CA ASP A 85 -30.53 -10.09 25.61
C ASP A 85 -29.87 -9.63 24.30
N ALA A 86 -28.54 -9.72 24.26
CA ALA A 86 -27.74 -9.32 23.10
C ALA A 86 -28.00 -10.16 21.85
N GLN A 87 -28.57 -11.36 21.97
CA GLN A 87 -28.89 -12.19 20.81
C GLN A 87 -30.17 -11.71 20.12
N THR A 88 -31.15 -11.23 20.90
CA THR A 88 -32.47 -10.85 20.41
C THR A 88 -32.64 -9.34 20.20
N ASP A 89 -31.94 -8.47 20.94
CA ASP A 89 -31.99 -7.01 20.79
C ASP A 89 -30.71 -6.48 20.11
N PRO A 90 -30.71 -6.21 18.79
CA PRO A 90 -29.52 -5.79 18.05
C PRO A 90 -29.19 -4.31 18.20
N ILE A 91 -29.81 -3.55 19.14
CA ILE A 91 -29.72 -2.09 19.21
C ILE A 91 -28.28 -1.58 19.27
N VAL A 92 -27.42 -2.21 20.07
CA VAL A 92 -26.02 -1.78 20.24
C VAL A 92 -25.25 -1.99 18.94
N ARG A 93 -25.43 -3.12 18.26
CA ARG A 93 -24.77 -3.45 16.99
C ARG A 93 -25.19 -2.50 15.88
N VAL A 94 -26.50 -2.20 15.79
CA VAL A 94 -27.04 -1.27 14.80
C VAL A 94 -26.52 0.14 15.02
N GLU A 95 -26.56 0.62 16.25
CA GLU A 95 -26.09 1.96 16.57
C GLU A 95 -24.56 2.09 16.50
N ALA A 96 -23.81 1.04 16.79
CA ALA A 96 -22.36 0.99 16.57
C ALA A 96 -21.99 1.09 15.07
N ARG A 97 -22.77 0.43 14.18
CA ARG A 97 -22.60 0.60 12.74
C ARG A 97 -22.88 2.04 12.31
N ARG A 98 -23.99 2.63 12.75
CA ARG A 98 -24.32 4.04 12.47
C ARG A 98 -23.27 5.00 13.00
N LEU A 99 -22.68 4.69 14.16
CA LEU A 99 -21.60 5.50 14.73
C LEU A 99 -20.34 5.46 13.86
N ARG A 100 -19.95 4.31 13.35
CA ARG A 100 -18.82 4.16 12.41
C ARG A 100 -19.05 4.96 11.13
N ASP A 101 -20.21 4.76 10.48
CA ASP A 101 -20.59 5.47 9.26
C ASP A 101 -20.60 7.01 9.47
N LYS A 102 -20.86 7.45 10.69
CA LYS A 102 -20.90 8.87 11.03
C LYS A 102 -19.51 9.44 11.34
N LEU A 103 -18.64 8.68 11.99
CA LEU A 103 -17.24 9.02 12.19
C LEU A 103 -16.50 9.10 10.83
N ASP A 104 -16.76 8.17 9.94
CA ASP A 104 -16.18 8.18 8.59
C ASP A 104 -16.57 9.47 7.83
N ARG A 105 -17.84 9.88 7.89
CA ARG A 105 -18.29 11.16 7.29
C ARG A 105 -17.65 12.39 7.92
N TYR A 106 -17.53 12.40 9.26
CA TYR A 106 -16.86 13.48 9.96
C TYR A 106 -15.41 13.64 9.50
N TYR A 107 -14.65 12.56 9.46
CA TYR A 107 -13.25 12.58 9.04
C TYR A 107 -13.05 12.77 7.53
N ALA A 108 -14.09 12.55 6.72
CA ALA A 108 -14.05 12.87 5.30
C ALA A 108 -14.33 14.38 5.02
N ALA A 109 -14.85 15.12 5.99
CA ALA A 109 -15.24 16.53 5.84
C ALA A 109 -14.66 17.40 6.95
N GLU A 110 -15.38 17.57 8.06
CA GLU A 110 -15.05 18.51 9.15
C GLU A 110 -13.77 18.15 9.91
N GLY A 111 -13.45 16.85 10.03
CA GLY A 111 -12.28 16.31 10.73
C GLY A 111 -11.13 15.89 9.81
N ALA A 112 -11.08 16.35 8.56
CA ALA A 112 -10.07 15.95 7.59
C ALA A 112 -8.63 16.25 8.08
N ASP A 113 -8.43 17.38 8.76
CA ASP A 113 -7.14 17.86 9.28
C ASP A 113 -6.87 17.44 10.74
N SER A 114 -7.66 16.51 11.29
CA SER A 114 -7.52 16.10 12.69
C SER A 114 -6.21 15.32 12.90
N ARG A 115 -5.43 15.75 13.91
CA ARG A 115 -4.17 15.09 14.30
C ARG A 115 -4.36 13.70 14.92
N ILE A 116 -5.58 13.40 15.36
CA ILE A 116 -5.95 12.10 15.91
C ILE A 116 -7.33 11.69 15.39
N ARG A 117 -7.51 10.42 15.04
CA ARG A 117 -8.82 9.87 14.68
C ARG A 117 -9.29 8.86 15.71
N ILE A 118 -10.56 8.96 16.08
CA ILE A 118 -11.23 8.01 16.96
C ILE A 118 -11.97 7.00 16.07
N VAL A 119 -11.52 5.76 16.09
CA VAL A 119 -12.09 4.67 15.28
C VAL A 119 -12.71 3.63 16.19
N ILE A 120 -13.88 3.10 15.84
CA ILE A 120 -14.52 1.97 16.53
C ILE A 120 -14.47 0.77 15.59
N PRO A 121 -13.58 -0.22 15.81
CA PRO A 121 -13.41 -1.36 14.93
C PRO A 121 -14.69 -2.21 14.78
N LYS A 122 -14.89 -2.86 13.63
CA LYS A 122 -15.99 -3.81 13.42
C LYS A 122 -15.88 -4.97 14.42
N GLY A 123 -17.00 -5.41 14.96
CA GLY A 123 -17.06 -6.51 15.93
C GLY A 123 -16.59 -6.13 17.36
N ARG A 124 -16.12 -4.90 17.58
CA ARG A 124 -15.70 -4.42 18.90
C ARG A 124 -16.33 -3.05 19.18
N TYR A 125 -16.42 -2.69 20.46
CA TYR A 125 -16.95 -1.39 20.90
C TYR A 125 -15.89 -0.49 21.52
N ARG A 126 -14.67 -1.01 21.69
CA ARG A 126 -13.52 -0.26 22.20
C ARG A 126 -12.99 0.67 21.13
N PRO A 127 -12.85 1.96 21.39
CA PRO A 127 -12.26 2.89 20.46
C PRO A 127 -10.76 2.64 20.32
N VAL A 128 -10.24 2.89 19.13
CA VAL A 128 -8.80 2.95 18.81
C VAL A 128 -8.49 4.39 18.44
N PHE A 129 -7.41 4.92 18.98
CA PHE A 129 -6.97 6.30 18.75
C PHE A 129 -5.80 6.28 17.76
N GLN A 130 -6.04 6.79 16.56
CA GLN A 130 -5.04 6.88 15.49
C GLN A 130 -4.50 8.31 15.47
N THR A 131 -3.22 8.49 15.81
CA THR A 131 -2.57 9.81 15.77
C THR A 131 -1.92 10.03 14.41
N PHE A 132 -2.18 11.19 13.83
CA PHE A 132 -1.56 11.67 12.60
C PHE A 132 -0.55 12.76 12.99
N ALA A 133 0.64 12.36 13.40
CA ALA A 133 1.73 13.30 13.61
C ALA A 133 2.59 13.32 12.33
N GLY A 134 2.97 14.50 11.85
CA GLY A 134 3.77 14.69 10.64
C GLY A 134 5.22 14.22 10.73
N THR A 135 5.51 13.18 11.53
CA THR A 135 6.83 12.56 11.67
C THR A 135 6.74 11.06 11.36
N SER A 136 7.80 10.50 10.81
CA SER A 136 7.92 9.08 10.44
C SER A 136 7.54 8.11 11.57
N ALA A 137 7.79 8.48 12.84
CA ALA A 137 7.44 7.68 14.00
C ALA A 137 5.91 7.55 14.25
N GLY A 138 5.11 8.57 13.87
CA GLY A 138 3.63 8.50 13.93
C GLY A 138 3.06 7.58 12.86
N ARG A 139 3.69 7.52 11.69
CA ARG A 139 3.28 6.66 10.56
C ARG A 139 3.48 5.18 10.87
N ARG A 140 4.59 4.80 11.54
CA ARG A 140 4.88 3.41 11.96
C ARG A 140 3.72 2.76 12.70
N ARG A 141 3.02 3.50 13.55
CA ARG A 141 1.94 2.96 14.41
C ARG A 141 0.63 2.68 13.66
N ILE A 142 0.37 3.37 12.54
CA ILE A 142 -0.84 3.17 11.74
C ILE A 142 -0.77 1.84 10.99
N TYR A 143 0.40 1.48 10.48
CA TYR A 143 0.59 0.29 9.65
C TYR A 143 0.66 -1.01 10.45
N SER A 144 1.22 -0.98 11.66
CA SER A 144 1.33 -2.17 12.52
C SER A 144 -0.01 -2.64 13.09
N GLN A 145 -1.01 -1.74 13.22
CA GLN A 145 -2.33 -2.10 13.77
C GLN A 145 -3.32 -2.62 12.72
N THR A 146 -3.02 -2.48 11.42
CA THR A 146 -3.84 -2.99 10.32
C THR A 146 -3.45 -4.40 9.86
N ASN A 147 -2.42 -5.00 10.45
CA ASN A 147 -1.90 -6.32 10.11
C ASN A 147 -2.60 -7.50 10.82
N SER A 148 -3.89 -7.39 11.17
CA SER A 148 -4.59 -8.56 11.69
C SER A 148 -5.03 -9.49 10.55
N PHE A 149 -4.15 -10.41 10.18
CA PHE A 149 -4.45 -11.57 9.32
C PHE A 149 -5.47 -12.54 9.95
N ASN A 150 -5.84 -12.33 11.21
CA ASN A 150 -6.68 -13.26 11.98
C ASN A 150 -8.16 -13.29 11.58
N ASP A 151 -8.62 -12.46 10.65
CA ASP A 151 -10.00 -12.43 10.18
C ASP A 151 -10.20 -13.12 8.81
N TRP A 152 -9.19 -13.85 8.30
CA TRP A 152 -9.32 -14.61 7.07
C TRP A 152 -10.16 -15.88 7.31
N SER A 153 -11.31 -15.98 6.66
CA SER A 153 -12.10 -17.22 6.58
C SER A 153 -12.39 -17.56 5.11
N PRO A 154 -12.30 -18.83 4.72
CA PRO A 154 -12.67 -19.30 3.38
C PRO A 154 -14.10 -18.92 2.97
N ASP A 155 -15.02 -18.86 3.94
CA ASP A 155 -16.43 -18.50 3.71
C ASP A 155 -16.62 -17.03 3.34
N ALA A 156 -15.79 -16.11 3.88
CA ALA A 156 -15.80 -14.71 3.50
C ALA A 156 -15.32 -14.52 2.04
N THR A 157 -14.40 -15.37 1.60
CA THR A 157 -13.88 -15.39 0.21
C THR A 157 -14.99 -15.77 -0.78
N LEU A 158 -15.73 -16.83 -0.47
CA LEU A 158 -16.81 -17.30 -1.34
C LEU A 158 -17.96 -16.30 -1.41
N ALA A 159 -18.32 -15.67 -0.28
CA ALA A 159 -19.34 -14.64 -0.22
C ALA A 159 -18.96 -13.38 -1.02
N HIS A 160 -17.67 -12.99 -1.00
CA HIS A 160 -17.18 -11.85 -1.76
C HIS A 160 -17.17 -12.14 -3.28
N ILE A 161 -16.72 -13.33 -3.69
CA ILE A 161 -16.75 -13.79 -5.09
C ILE A 161 -18.22 -13.87 -5.60
N LEU A 162 -19.14 -14.31 -4.79
CA LEU A 162 -20.56 -14.40 -5.15
C LEU A 162 -21.24 -13.02 -5.19
N ALA A 163 -20.84 -12.07 -4.34
CA ALA A 163 -21.37 -10.71 -4.33
C ALA A 163 -20.91 -9.88 -5.53
N SER A 164 -19.70 -10.14 -6.06
CA SER A 164 -19.19 -9.49 -7.27
C SER A 164 -19.85 -9.99 -8.56
N ARG A 165 -20.64 -11.08 -8.51
CA ARG A 165 -21.34 -11.66 -9.67
C ARG A 165 -22.59 -10.90 -10.14
N THR A 166 -22.99 -9.81 -9.51
CA THR A 166 -24.30 -9.20 -9.77
C THR A 166 -24.41 -8.31 -11.01
N THR A 167 -23.31 -8.07 -11.72
CA THR A 167 -23.32 -7.29 -12.99
C THR A 167 -22.20 -7.73 -13.93
N ILE A 168 -22.34 -8.90 -14.53
CA ILE A 168 -21.44 -9.30 -15.62
C ILE A 168 -22.00 -8.71 -16.91
N GLY A 169 -21.23 -7.86 -17.60
CA GLY A 169 -21.61 -7.16 -18.83
C GLY A 169 -21.77 -8.05 -20.05
N THR A 170 -21.72 -9.37 -19.90
CA THR A 170 -21.92 -10.32 -20.98
C THR A 170 -23.02 -11.33 -20.69
N ARG A 171 -23.74 -11.76 -21.74
CA ARG A 171 -24.67 -12.90 -21.72
C ARG A 171 -24.03 -14.21 -22.18
N ASN A 172 -22.79 -14.16 -22.68
CA ASN A 172 -22.06 -15.33 -23.12
C ASN A 172 -21.43 -16.03 -21.90
N THR A 173 -21.93 -17.23 -21.58
CA THR A 173 -21.49 -18.01 -20.41
C THR A 173 -20.00 -18.36 -20.46
N LEU A 174 -19.45 -18.69 -21.65
CA LEU A 174 -18.03 -18.98 -21.79
C LEU A 174 -17.18 -17.74 -21.54
N ALA A 175 -17.61 -16.57 -22.03
CA ALA A 175 -16.93 -15.32 -21.77
C ALA A 175 -16.93 -14.99 -20.27
N ALA A 176 -18.07 -15.14 -19.60
CA ALA A 176 -18.22 -14.93 -18.17
C ALA A 176 -17.33 -15.87 -17.35
N ASP A 177 -17.33 -17.17 -17.66
CA ASP A 177 -16.49 -18.17 -16.96
C ASP A 177 -14.99 -17.88 -17.14
N CYS A 178 -14.58 -17.52 -18.36
CA CYS A 178 -13.20 -17.15 -18.64
C CYS A 178 -12.80 -15.87 -17.88
N TYR A 179 -13.68 -14.89 -17.82
CA TYR A 179 -13.46 -13.64 -17.08
C TYR A 179 -13.31 -13.89 -15.58
N ASP A 180 -14.24 -14.63 -14.96
CA ASP A 180 -14.20 -14.94 -13.52
C ASP A 180 -12.89 -15.68 -13.13
N HIS A 181 -12.50 -16.68 -13.93
CA HIS A 181 -11.25 -17.38 -13.71
C HIS A 181 -10.01 -16.48 -13.95
N GLY A 182 -10.12 -15.54 -14.89
CA GLY A 182 -9.10 -14.53 -15.15
C GLY A 182 -8.92 -13.59 -13.98
N CYS A 183 -10.01 -13.08 -13.40
CA CYS A 183 -10.00 -12.23 -12.20
C CYS A 183 -9.39 -12.96 -11.01
N TYR A 184 -9.80 -14.20 -10.75
CA TYR A 184 -9.21 -15.01 -9.69
C TYR A 184 -7.70 -15.21 -9.88
N ALA A 185 -7.25 -15.49 -11.10
CA ALA A 185 -5.83 -15.60 -11.39
C ALA A 185 -5.09 -14.27 -11.18
N ALA A 186 -5.63 -13.15 -11.65
CA ALA A 186 -5.01 -11.83 -11.50
C ALA A 186 -4.83 -11.42 -10.03
N GLN A 187 -5.78 -11.76 -9.14
CA GLN A 187 -5.71 -11.49 -7.71
C GLN A 187 -4.56 -12.20 -7.00
N GLN A 188 -4.06 -13.32 -7.54
CA GLN A 188 -2.90 -14.02 -6.98
C GLN A 188 -1.61 -13.19 -7.10
N GLY A 189 -1.54 -12.25 -8.04
CA GLY A 189 -0.46 -11.26 -8.12
C GLY A 189 0.92 -11.81 -8.49
N ASP A 190 1.06 -13.06 -8.89
CA ASP A 190 2.33 -13.64 -9.34
C ASP A 190 2.44 -13.70 -10.88
N ILE A 191 3.65 -13.94 -11.38
CA ILE A 191 3.98 -13.91 -12.81
C ILE A 191 3.22 -14.98 -13.60
N ALA A 192 3.13 -16.20 -13.07
CA ALA A 192 2.43 -17.29 -13.73
C ALA A 192 0.91 -17.03 -13.74
N ALA A 193 0.39 -16.49 -12.65
CA ALA A 193 -0.99 -16.11 -12.49
C ALA A 193 -1.38 -14.96 -13.43
N TYR A 194 -0.57 -13.91 -13.56
CA TYR A 194 -0.78 -12.86 -14.55
C TYR A 194 -0.77 -13.39 -15.98
N SER A 195 0.18 -14.26 -16.32
CA SER A 195 0.23 -14.89 -17.65
C SER A 195 -1.03 -15.72 -17.94
N LYS A 196 -1.55 -16.44 -16.95
CA LYS A 196 -2.79 -17.20 -17.04
C LYS A 196 -4.00 -16.27 -17.17
N ALA A 197 -4.07 -15.21 -16.38
CA ALA A 197 -5.15 -14.22 -16.43
C ALA A 197 -5.25 -13.56 -17.80
N ILE A 198 -4.13 -13.13 -18.38
CA ILE A 198 -4.06 -12.55 -19.73
C ILE A 198 -4.65 -13.51 -20.78
N GLN A 199 -4.29 -14.81 -20.72
CA GLN A 199 -4.85 -15.80 -21.66
C GLN A 199 -6.36 -15.97 -21.46
N LEU A 200 -6.84 -15.98 -20.22
CA LEU A 200 -8.26 -16.13 -19.89
C LEU A 200 -9.08 -14.91 -20.34
N PHE A 201 -8.57 -13.70 -20.12
CA PHE A 201 -9.24 -12.48 -20.59
C PHE A 201 -9.26 -12.39 -22.12
N ARG A 202 -8.19 -12.79 -22.81
CA ARG A 202 -8.21 -12.89 -24.28
C ARG A 202 -9.27 -13.87 -24.77
N ARG A 203 -9.40 -15.04 -24.14
CA ARG A 203 -10.46 -16.02 -24.44
C ARG A 203 -11.86 -15.47 -24.15
N ALA A 204 -12.03 -14.69 -23.08
CA ALA A 204 -13.30 -14.03 -22.79
C ALA A 204 -13.68 -13.04 -23.90
N ILE A 205 -12.73 -12.26 -24.39
CA ILE A 205 -12.88 -11.30 -25.50
C ILE A 205 -13.15 -12.02 -26.83
N ASP A 206 -12.45 -13.15 -27.09
CA ASP A 206 -12.69 -13.96 -28.29
C ASP A 206 -14.12 -14.54 -28.30
N ALA A 207 -14.66 -14.88 -27.12
CA ALA A 207 -16.03 -15.39 -26.98
C ALA A 207 -17.09 -14.27 -27.03
N ASP A 208 -16.76 -13.06 -26.54
CA ASP A 208 -17.61 -11.88 -26.61
C ASP A 208 -16.78 -10.60 -26.72
N ALA A 209 -16.61 -10.14 -27.95
CA ALA A 209 -15.82 -8.92 -28.23
C ALA A 209 -16.44 -7.63 -27.67
N GLY A 210 -17.73 -7.66 -27.29
CA GLY A 210 -18.44 -6.55 -26.63
C GLY A 210 -18.31 -6.51 -25.11
N PHE A 211 -17.51 -7.41 -24.50
CA PHE A 211 -17.36 -7.51 -23.07
C PHE A 211 -16.35 -6.47 -22.54
N ALA A 212 -16.82 -5.26 -22.19
CA ALA A 212 -15.98 -4.12 -21.79
C ALA A 212 -15.08 -4.44 -20.59
N GLU A 213 -15.63 -5.11 -19.56
CA GLU A 213 -14.90 -5.46 -18.34
C GLU A 213 -13.74 -6.43 -18.62
N ALA A 214 -13.90 -7.35 -19.61
CA ALA A 214 -12.82 -8.25 -20.00
C ALA A 214 -11.66 -7.48 -20.68
N HIS A 215 -11.97 -6.49 -21.52
CA HIS A 215 -10.97 -5.61 -22.08
C HIS A 215 -10.27 -4.76 -21.03
N ALA A 216 -10.99 -4.21 -20.04
CA ALA A 216 -10.42 -3.44 -18.94
C ALA A 216 -9.52 -4.31 -18.03
N ALA A 217 -9.97 -5.52 -17.70
CA ALA A 217 -9.20 -6.47 -16.87
C ALA A 217 -7.94 -6.98 -17.60
N LEU A 218 -8.02 -7.22 -18.92
CA LEU A 218 -6.84 -7.51 -19.75
C LEU A 218 -5.85 -6.36 -19.68
N ALA A 219 -6.31 -5.13 -19.86
CA ALA A 219 -5.47 -3.94 -19.83
C ALA A 219 -4.77 -3.75 -18.47
N ALA A 220 -5.52 -3.87 -17.38
CA ALA A 220 -4.98 -3.77 -16.01
C ALA A 220 -3.94 -4.85 -15.73
N THR A 221 -4.21 -6.10 -16.14
CA THR A 221 -3.30 -7.22 -15.91
C THR A 221 -2.03 -7.08 -16.74
N LEU A 222 -2.12 -6.65 -18.00
CA LEU A 222 -0.95 -6.36 -18.85
C LEU A 222 -0.06 -5.27 -18.23
N LEU A 223 -0.64 -4.20 -17.70
CA LEU A 223 0.09 -3.13 -17.05
C LEU A 223 0.82 -3.62 -15.78
N ARG A 224 0.14 -4.39 -14.91
CA ARG A 224 0.76 -4.99 -13.72
C ARG A 224 1.88 -5.96 -14.09
N PHE A 225 1.66 -6.80 -15.10
CA PHE A 225 2.68 -7.73 -15.59
C PHE A 225 3.91 -7.00 -16.13
N THR A 226 3.71 -5.90 -16.87
CA THR A 226 4.80 -5.06 -17.37
C THR A 226 5.61 -4.42 -16.24
N ARG A 227 4.95 -3.97 -15.18
CA ARG A 227 5.60 -3.38 -14.00
C ARG A 227 6.47 -4.37 -13.20
N CYS A 228 6.31 -5.68 -13.40
CA CYS A 228 7.21 -6.66 -12.81
C CYS A 228 8.65 -6.59 -13.40
N ALA A 229 8.85 -5.83 -14.48
CA ALA A 229 10.14 -5.62 -15.16
C ALA A 229 10.90 -6.93 -15.50
N LEU A 230 10.14 -7.94 -15.90
CA LEU A 230 10.67 -9.26 -16.28
C LEU A 230 10.69 -9.48 -17.79
N LEU A 231 10.03 -8.61 -18.55
CA LEU A 231 9.93 -8.60 -20.00
C LEU A 231 10.01 -7.16 -20.54
N PRO A 232 10.40 -6.95 -21.80
CA PRO A 232 10.36 -5.63 -22.41
C PRO A 232 8.96 -5.01 -22.34
N SER A 233 8.90 -3.75 -21.96
CA SER A 233 7.64 -3.05 -21.64
C SER A 233 6.84 -2.61 -22.87
N ALA A 234 7.51 -2.21 -23.96
CA ALA A 234 6.90 -1.48 -25.08
C ALA A 234 5.69 -2.18 -25.71
N GLY A 235 5.80 -3.47 -26.04
CA GLY A 235 4.73 -4.24 -26.66
C GLY A 235 3.53 -4.44 -25.73
N LEU A 236 3.79 -4.78 -24.48
CA LEU A 236 2.76 -5.04 -23.47
C LEU A 236 2.02 -3.74 -23.06
N ALA A 237 2.75 -2.65 -22.92
CA ALA A 237 2.16 -1.34 -22.62
C ALA A 237 1.24 -0.86 -23.77
N GLN A 238 1.66 -1.07 -25.01
CA GLN A 238 0.82 -0.73 -26.18
C GLN A 238 -0.44 -1.59 -26.25
N GLU A 239 -0.33 -2.90 -26.01
CA GLU A 239 -1.50 -3.79 -25.95
C GLU A 239 -2.45 -3.38 -24.81
N SER A 240 -1.91 -3.08 -23.64
CA SER A 240 -2.69 -2.56 -22.50
C SER A 240 -3.46 -1.30 -22.89
N LYS A 241 -2.81 -0.35 -23.57
CA LYS A 241 -3.42 0.91 -24.02
C LYS A 241 -4.55 0.68 -25.03
N MET A 242 -4.35 -0.26 -25.96
CA MET A 242 -5.38 -0.64 -26.93
C MET A 242 -6.58 -1.28 -26.26
N ALA A 243 -6.35 -2.21 -25.33
CA ALA A 243 -7.43 -2.88 -24.60
C ALA A 243 -8.23 -1.89 -23.73
N ALA A 244 -7.56 -0.97 -23.00
CA ALA A 244 -8.23 0.06 -22.22
C ALA A 244 -9.09 0.99 -23.10
N ARG A 245 -8.58 1.42 -24.25
CA ARG A 245 -9.35 2.24 -25.19
C ARG A 245 -10.55 1.49 -25.76
N GLN A 246 -10.41 0.20 -26.06
CA GLN A 246 -11.52 -0.62 -26.53
C GLN A 246 -12.60 -0.76 -25.47
N ALA A 247 -12.21 -0.97 -24.19
CA ALA A 247 -13.16 -0.99 -23.08
C ALA A 247 -13.97 0.31 -22.97
N ILE A 248 -13.30 1.47 -23.04
CA ILE A 248 -13.97 2.80 -23.02
C ILE A 248 -14.87 3.01 -24.24
N LEU A 249 -14.51 2.48 -25.41
CA LEU A 249 -15.35 2.58 -26.60
C LEU A 249 -16.64 1.77 -26.44
N ILE A 250 -16.59 0.61 -25.77
CA ILE A 250 -17.75 -0.24 -25.52
C ILE A 250 -18.60 0.34 -24.37
N ASP A 251 -17.94 0.65 -23.23
CA ASP A 251 -18.59 1.27 -22.07
C ASP A 251 -17.80 2.51 -21.58
N PRO A 252 -18.22 3.72 -21.98
CA PRO A 252 -17.58 4.96 -21.54
C PRO A 252 -17.69 5.26 -20.03
N ALA A 253 -18.56 4.54 -19.31
CA ALA A 253 -18.76 4.70 -17.86
C ALA A 253 -17.92 3.73 -17.02
N LEU A 254 -17.15 2.83 -17.63
CA LEU A 254 -16.31 1.87 -16.95
C LEU A 254 -15.06 2.54 -16.36
N GLY A 255 -15.10 2.85 -15.05
CA GLY A 255 -14.02 3.57 -14.36
C GLY A 255 -12.69 2.85 -14.38
N GLU A 256 -12.68 1.52 -14.31
CA GLU A 256 -11.49 0.67 -14.38
C GLU A 256 -10.70 0.90 -15.68
N ALA A 257 -11.38 1.00 -16.80
CA ALA A 257 -10.72 1.28 -18.08
C ALA A 257 -10.08 2.66 -18.13
N HIS A 258 -10.75 3.68 -17.59
CA HIS A 258 -10.19 5.03 -17.44
C HIS A 258 -8.99 5.04 -16.49
N SER A 259 -9.01 4.24 -15.41
CA SER A 259 -7.93 4.16 -14.46
C SER A 259 -6.66 3.56 -15.06
N VAL A 260 -6.79 2.49 -15.87
CA VAL A 260 -5.65 1.90 -16.58
C VAL A 260 -5.06 2.88 -17.59
N LEU A 261 -5.92 3.58 -18.35
CA LEU A 261 -5.45 4.59 -19.30
C LEU A 261 -4.70 5.72 -18.60
N ALA A 262 -5.21 6.19 -17.46
CA ALA A 262 -4.55 7.18 -16.62
C ALA A 262 -3.17 6.70 -16.12
N ALA A 263 -3.06 5.44 -15.66
CA ALA A 263 -1.79 4.87 -15.25
C ALA A 263 -0.78 4.76 -16.42
N LEU A 264 -1.25 4.46 -17.63
CA LEU A 264 -0.41 4.47 -18.83
C LEU A 264 0.02 5.89 -19.24
N GLU A 265 -0.87 6.88 -19.15
CA GLU A 265 -0.54 8.30 -19.33
C GLU A 265 0.54 8.74 -18.35
N HIS A 266 0.48 8.24 -17.10
CA HIS A 266 1.47 8.52 -16.06
C HIS A 266 2.82 7.83 -16.35
N HIS A 267 2.83 6.50 -16.49
CA HIS A 267 4.06 5.71 -16.52
C HIS A 267 4.72 5.65 -17.90
N VAL A 268 3.95 5.73 -18.99
CA VAL A 268 4.44 5.61 -20.37
C VAL A 268 4.56 6.98 -21.03
N ASP A 269 3.45 7.73 -21.07
CA ASP A 269 3.41 9.01 -21.76
C ASP A 269 4.00 10.16 -20.94
N ARG A 270 4.18 9.95 -19.62
CA ARG A 270 4.68 10.95 -18.63
C ARG A 270 3.89 12.27 -18.67
N ASN A 271 2.60 12.16 -18.99
CA ASN A 271 1.65 13.28 -18.99
C ASN A 271 0.86 13.30 -17.67
N TRP A 272 1.51 13.76 -16.61
CA TRP A 272 0.95 13.68 -15.26
C TRP A 272 -0.31 14.52 -15.03
N PRO A 273 -0.47 15.75 -15.58
CA PRO A 273 -1.71 16.49 -15.42
C PRO A 273 -2.91 15.76 -16.04
N ALA A 274 -2.74 15.17 -17.24
CA ALA A 274 -3.78 14.37 -17.87
C ALA A 274 -4.09 13.11 -17.05
N ALA A 275 -3.05 12.40 -16.60
CA ALA A 275 -3.19 11.20 -15.77
C ALA A 275 -3.97 11.47 -14.48
N GLU A 276 -3.70 12.57 -13.78
CA GLU A 276 -4.41 12.94 -12.54
C GLU A 276 -5.88 13.23 -12.81
N THR A 277 -6.19 13.96 -13.90
CA THR A 277 -7.57 14.21 -14.35
C THR A 277 -8.31 12.92 -14.69
N SER A 278 -7.63 12.00 -15.39
CA SER A 278 -8.19 10.70 -15.78
C SER A 278 -8.41 9.78 -14.57
N HIS A 279 -7.50 9.78 -13.58
CA HIS A 279 -7.69 9.05 -12.32
C HIS A 279 -8.87 9.60 -11.50
N ALA A 280 -9.00 10.93 -11.38
CA ALA A 280 -10.13 11.54 -10.68
C ALA A 280 -11.46 11.16 -11.34
N ARG A 281 -11.51 11.14 -12.69
CA ARG A 281 -12.67 10.66 -13.43
C ARG A 281 -12.96 9.19 -13.16
N ALA A 282 -11.95 8.33 -13.17
CA ALA A 282 -12.09 6.90 -12.88
C ALA A 282 -12.71 6.66 -11.50
N LEU A 283 -12.23 7.36 -10.47
CA LEU A 283 -12.79 7.28 -9.11
C LEU A 283 -14.21 7.86 -8.98
N THR A 284 -14.55 8.84 -9.82
CA THR A 284 -15.94 9.34 -9.87
C THR A 284 -16.89 8.30 -10.46
N LEU A 285 -16.45 7.56 -11.46
CA LEU A 285 -17.24 6.52 -12.13
C LEU A 285 -17.31 5.24 -11.27
N SER A 286 -16.19 4.82 -10.68
CA SER A 286 -16.08 3.57 -9.90
C SER A 286 -15.43 3.83 -8.52
N PRO A 287 -16.12 4.50 -7.57
CA PRO A 287 -15.53 4.89 -6.27
C PRO A 287 -15.27 3.71 -5.31
N ALA A 288 -15.83 2.54 -5.59
CA ALA A 288 -15.62 1.31 -4.82
C ALA A 288 -14.72 0.30 -5.56
N SER A 289 -14.08 0.70 -6.65
CA SER A 289 -13.18 -0.18 -7.41
C SER A 289 -11.79 -0.23 -6.74
N PRO A 290 -11.30 -1.41 -6.31
CA PRO A 290 -9.96 -1.56 -5.78
C PRO A 290 -8.89 -1.21 -6.82
N ASP A 291 -9.13 -1.51 -8.10
CA ASP A 291 -8.21 -1.21 -9.19
C ASP A 291 -8.05 0.29 -9.42
N CYS A 292 -9.14 1.07 -9.38
CA CYS A 292 -9.07 2.53 -9.49
C CYS A 292 -8.25 3.15 -8.38
N HIS A 293 -8.45 2.69 -7.14
CA HIS A 293 -7.66 3.16 -6.00
C HIS A 293 -6.20 2.73 -6.10
N SER A 294 -5.91 1.47 -6.46
CA SER A 294 -4.55 0.96 -6.60
C SER A 294 -3.75 1.71 -7.67
N MET A 295 -4.29 1.83 -8.87
CA MET A 295 -3.60 2.51 -9.98
C MET A 295 -3.31 3.98 -9.67
N PHE A 296 -4.26 4.68 -9.04
CA PHE A 296 -4.02 6.06 -8.62
C PHE A 296 -2.99 6.14 -7.50
N GLY A 297 -3.07 5.27 -6.49
CA GLY A 297 -2.09 5.18 -5.42
C GLY A 297 -0.66 4.98 -5.93
N LEU A 298 -0.46 4.08 -6.90
CA LEU A 298 0.85 3.84 -7.52
C LEU A 298 1.36 5.06 -8.30
N SER A 299 0.48 5.76 -9.02
CA SER A 299 0.82 6.99 -9.73
C SER A 299 1.21 8.12 -8.76
N LEU A 300 0.52 8.25 -7.63
CA LEU A 300 0.84 9.19 -6.57
C LEU A 300 2.18 8.84 -5.89
N ALA A 301 2.43 7.55 -5.64
CA ALA A 301 3.68 7.09 -5.02
C ALA A 301 4.89 7.44 -5.88
N ALA A 302 4.82 7.20 -7.19
CA ALA A 302 5.88 7.58 -8.13
C ALA A 302 6.15 9.09 -8.16
N ARG A 303 5.18 9.93 -7.78
CA ARG A 303 5.30 11.38 -7.67
C ARG A 303 5.71 11.88 -6.29
N GLY A 304 6.04 11.01 -5.35
CA GLY A 304 6.41 11.38 -3.98
C GLY A 304 5.23 11.86 -3.11
N ARG A 305 3.97 11.76 -3.58
CA ARG A 305 2.77 12.06 -2.79
C ARG A 305 2.40 10.83 -1.94
N LEU A 306 3.32 10.42 -1.07
CA LEU A 306 3.30 9.10 -0.42
C LEU A 306 2.15 8.94 0.58
N ASP A 307 1.78 9.99 1.33
CA ASP A 307 0.63 9.94 2.25
C ASP A 307 -0.69 9.63 1.51
N GLU A 308 -0.92 10.31 0.39
CA GLU A 308 -2.11 10.10 -0.43
C GLU A 308 -2.06 8.73 -1.12
N ALA A 309 -0.90 8.36 -1.65
CA ALA A 309 -0.67 7.07 -2.28
C ALA A 309 -1.03 5.91 -1.34
N ILE A 310 -0.48 5.93 -0.13
CA ILE A 310 -0.74 4.91 0.89
C ILE A 310 -2.21 4.91 1.29
N GLY A 311 -2.86 6.08 1.41
CA GLY A 311 -4.29 6.18 1.67
C GLY A 311 -5.14 5.47 0.61
N HIS A 312 -4.83 5.67 -0.67
CA HIS A 312 -5.49 4.99 -1.77
C HIS A 312 -5.20 3.48 -1.80
N LEU A 313 -3.95 3.05 -1.56
CA LEU A 313 -3.57 1.64 -1.54
C LEU A 313 -4.19 0.88 -0.36
N LEU A 314 -4.30 1.51 0.82
CA LEU A 314 -5.05 0.98 1.95
C LEU A 314 -6.53 0.81 1.59
N ARG A 315 -7.11 1.79 0.92
CA ARG A 315 -8.50 1.70 0.46
C ARG A 315 -8.70 0.56 -0.55
N ALA A 316 -7.78 0.40 -1.50
CA ALA A 316 -7.80 -0.72 -2.46
C ALA A 316 -7.76 -2.07 -1.74
N ARG A 317 -6.84 -2.24 -0.77
CA ARG A 317 -6.74 -3.44 0.06
C ARG A 317 -8.02 -3.71 0.86
N ASP A 318 -8.65 -2.69 1.43
CA ASP A 318 -9.87 -2.85 2.24
C ASP A 318 -11.08 -3.20 1.38
N LEU A 319 -11.07 -2.79 0.10
CA LEU A 319 -12.11 -3.16 -0.89
C LEU A 319 -11.94 -4.60 -1.39
N ASP A 320 -10.68 -5.06 -1.56
CA ASP A 320 -10.36 -6.44 -1.97
C ASP A 320 -9.23 -7.02 -1.09
N PRO A 321 -9.57 -7.47 0.13
CA PRO A 321 -8.57 -7.90 1.12
C PRO A 321 -7.85 -9.21 0.78
N LEU A 322 -8.35 -9.96 -0.21
CA LEU A 322 -7.77 -11.24 -0.62
C LEU A 322 -6.76 -11.08 -1.77
N ASN A 323 -6.71 -9.93 -2.37
CA ASN A 323 -5.83 -9.62 -3.48
C ASN A 323 -4.39 -9.46 -2.99
N ILE A 324 -3.56 -10.44 -3.29
CA ILE A 324 -2.14 -10.47 -2.90
C ILE A 324 -1.37 -9.33 -3.57
N GLY A 325 -1.68 -9.05 -4.85
CA GLY A 325 -1.04 -7.97 -5.60
C GLY A 325 -1.15 -6.62 -4.92
N LEU A 326 -2.33 -6.26 -4.40
CA LEU A 326 -2.56 -4.99 -3.69
C LEU A 326 -1.71 -4.86 -2.41
N ARG A 327 -1.42 -5.96 -1.73
CA ARG A 327 -0.55 -5.95 -0.54
C ARG A 327 0.91 -5.70 -0.91
N ILE A 328 1.36 -6.28 -2.02
CA ILE A 328 2.71 -6.05 -2.55
C ILE A 328 2.86 -4.60 -3.02
N GLU A 329 1.86 -4.05 -3.70
CA GLU A 329 1.83 -2.66 -4.14
C GLU A 329 1.88 -1.68 -2.94
N LEU A 330 1.15 -1.98 -1.87
CA LEU A 330 1.19 -1.20 -0.63
C LEU A 330 2.57 -1.31 0.05
N ALA A 331 3.16 -2.51 0.14
CA ALA A 331 4.50 -2.70 0.70
C ALA A 331 5.56 -1.92 -0.10
N GLN A 332 5.44 -1.88 -1.43
CA GLN A 332 6.32 -1.07 -2.28
C GLN A 332 6.20 0.43 -1.98
N ALA A 333 4.98 0.95 -1.83
CA ALA A 333 4.76 2.34 -1.46
C ALA A 333 5.31 2.68 -0.06
N LEU A 334 5.20 1.75 0.90
CA LEU A 334 5.81 1.87 2.23
C LEU A 334 7.35 1.94 2.15
N CYS A 335 7.98 1.16 1.24
CA CYS A 335 9.42 1.26 1.00
C CYS A 335 9.80 2.66 0.48
N TYR A 336 9.03 3.23 -0.44
CA TYR A 336 9.26 4.59 -0.94
C TYR A 336 9.05 5.65 0.17
N ASP A 337 8.18 5.41 1.14
CA ASP A 337 7.99 6.26 2.33
C ASP A 337 9.02 5.99 3.45
N ARG A 338 10.04 5.17 3.21
CA ARG A 338 11.07 4.75 4.19
C ARG A 338 10.51 3.96 5.39
N CYS A 339 9.27 3.46 5.30
CA CYS A 339 8.64 2.58 6.29
C CYS A 339 9.02 1.11 6.02
N HIS A 340 10.33 0.83 6.03
CA HIS A 340 10.86 -0.48 5.60
C HIS A 340 10.45 -1.61 6.53
N GLU A 341 10.41 -1.38 7.84
CA GLU A 341 10.03 -2.39 8.82
C GLU A 341 8.58 -2.84 8.63
N GLU A 342 7.67 -1.89 8.42
CA GLU A 342 6.26 -2.19 8.18
C GLU A 342 6.06 -2.96 6.88
N ALA A 343 6.85 -2.64 5.85
CA ALA A 343 6.84 -3.38 4.58
C ALA A 343 7.36 -4.82 4.78
N ILE A 344 8.43 -5.01 5.56
CA ILE A 344 9.01 -6.31 5.90
C ILE A 344 7.99 -7.17 6.67
N ASP A 345 7.38 -6.61 7.71
CA ASP A 345 6.38 -7.31 8.53
C ASP A 345 5.18 -7.76 7.68
N MET A 346 4.68 -6.86 6.84
CA MET A 346 3.56 -7.16 5.93
C MET A 346 3.90 -8.26 4.92
N LEU A 347 5.07 -8.19 4.30
CA LEU A 347 5.50 -9.17 3.29
C LEU A 347 5.85 -10.52 3.93
N THR A 348 6.43 -10.52 5.13
CA THR A 348 6.70 -11.75 5.88
C THR A 348 5.39 -12.47 6.22
N ALA A 349 4.41 -11.75 6.77
CA ALA A 349 3.10 -12.31 7.04
C ALA A 349 2.36 -12.79 5.77
N LEU A 350 2.55 -12.07 4.64
CA LEU A 350 2.02 -12.51 3.35
C LEU A 350 2.65 -13.83 2.90
N LEU A 351 3.97 -14.00 3.07
CA LEU A 351 4.70 -15.21 2.68
C LEU A 351 4.40 -16.41 3.59
N GLU A 352 3.89 -16.22 4.81
CA GLU A 352 3.35 -17.32 5.62
C GLU A 352 2.11 -17.96 4.97
N ILE A 353 1.30 -17.16 4.28
CA ILE A 353 0.08 -17.62 3.59
C ILE A 353 0.38 -18.08 2.17
N ALA A 354 1.26 -17.35 1.47
CA ALA A 354 1.65 -17.60 0.09
C ALA A 354 3.17 -17.84 -0.03
N PRO A 355 3.71 -18.96 0.47
CA PRO A 355 5.17 -19.16 0.63
C PRO A 355 5.94 -19.31 -0.70
N ARG A 356 5.23 -19.41 -1.82
CA ARG A 356 5.83 -19.53 -3.15
C ARG A 356 5.53 -18.33 -4.05
N HIS A 357 5.51 -17.13 -3.46
CA HIS A 357 5.17 -15.91 -4.19
C HIS A 357 6.43 -15.11 -4.55
N ALA A 358 6.88 -15.23 -5.80
CA ALA A 358 8.16 -14.68 -6.24
C ALA A 358 8.25 -13.15 -6.15
N LEU A 359 7.17 -12.42 -6.48
CA LEU A 359 7.17 -10.95 -6.39
C LEU A 359 7.16 -10.47 -4.94
N ALA A 360 6.50 -11.19 -4.03
CA ALA A 360 6.57 -10.88 -2.60
C ALA A 360 8.00 -11.06 -2.07
N GLU A 361 8.68 -12.14 -2.46
CA GLU A 361 10.11 -12.37 -2.11
C GLU A 361 11.02 -11.29 -2.71
N MET A 362 10.77 -10.85 -3.95
CA MET A 362 11.53 -9.75 -4.57
C MET A 362 11.35 -8.45 -3.79
N THR A 363 10.10 -8.09 -3.49
CA THR A 363 9.78 -6.84 -2.76
C THR A 363 10.32 -6.91 -1.32
N LEU A 364 10.24 -8.08 -0.66
CA LEU A 364 10.84 -8.30 0.66
C LEU A 364 12.37 -8.12 0.61
N GLY A 365 13.03 -8.67 -0.41
CA GLY A 365 14.46 -8.48 -0.60
C GLY A 365 14.86 -7.00 -0.74
N PHE A 366 14.11 -6.22 -1.51
CA PHE A 366 14.35 -4.77 -1.62
C PHE A 366 14.08 -4.05 -0.29
N ALA A 367 12.98 -4.35 0.41
CA ALA A 367 12.68 -3.76 1.71
C ALA A 367 13.79 -4.04 2.74
N GLN A 368 14.28 -5.28 2.80
CA GLN A 368 15.38 -5.69 3.68
C GLN A 368 16.71 -5.04 3.30
N LEU A 369 17.00 -4.89 1.99
CA LEU A 369 18.20 -4.20 1.52
C LEU A 369 18.20 -2.73 1.94
N GLN A 370 17.07 -2.07 1.86
CA GLN A 370 16.86 -0.68 2.27
C GLN A 370 16.86 -0.50 3.80
N ALA A 371 16.44 -1.53 4.54
CA ALA A 371 16.53 -1.58 6.01
C ALA A 371 17.94 -1.93 6.54
N ASP A 372 18.94 -1.98 5.65
CA ASP A 372 20.34 -2.39 5.97
C ASP A 372 20.44 -3.83 6.54
N ARG A 373 19.63 -4.74 5.97
CA ARG A 373 19.62 -6.19 6.27
C ARG A 373 20.00 -7.01 5.03
N PRO A 374 21.26 -6.84 4.53
CA PRO A 374 21.63 -7.43 3.25
C PRO A 374 21.67 -8.97 3.25
N ALA A 375 21.95 -9.60 4.37
CA ALA A 375 21.97 -11.07 4.47
C ALA A 375 20.55 -11.66 4.27
N GLU A 376 19.54 -11.06 4.89
CA GLU A 376 18.15 -11.46 4.72
C GLU A 376 17.65 -11.13 3.31
N ALA A 377 17.99 -9.95 2.78
CA ALA A 377 17.67 -9.55 1.42
C ALA A 377 18.19 -10.56 0.39
N ARG A 378 19.44 -11.00 0.55
CA ARG A 378 20.04 -12.02 -0.30
C ARG A 378 19.25 -13.32 -0.27
N LEU A 379 18.81 -13.79 0.89
CA LEU A 379 18.00 -15.00 1.02
C LEU A 379 16.64 -14.85 0.31
N ALA A 380 16.00 -13.69 0.42
CA ALA A 380 14.74 -13.39 -0.27
C ALA A 380 14.94 -13.41 -1.80
N PHE A 381 15.98 -12.75 -2.33
CA PHE A 381 16.30 -12.79 -3.76
C PHE A 381 16.64 -14.20 -4.27
N LEU A 382 17.34 -15.02 -3.47
CA LEU A 382 17.62 -16.42 -3.83
C LEU A 382 16.34 -17.27 -3.85
N ARG A 383 15.39 -17.06 -2.94
CA ARG A 383 14.07 -17.71 -2.98
C ARG A 383 13.28 -17.27 -4.20
N ALA A 384 13.26 -15.97 -4.51
CA ALA A 384 12.64 -15.46 -5.74
C ALA A 384 13.27 -16.06 -7.01
N ARG A 385 14.61 -16.19 -7.06
CA ARG A 385 15.34 -16.85 -8.15
C ARG A 385 14.91 -18.31 -8.32
N ALA A 386 14.73 -19.05 -7.22
CA ALA A 386 14.28 -20.44 -7.28
C ALA A 386 12.86 -20.57 -7.86
N LEU A 387 12.00 -19.57 -7.62
CA LEU A 387 10.65 -19.50 -8.16
C LEU A 387 10.61 -19.01 -9.61
N LEU A 388 11.56 -18.16 -10.00
CA LEU A 388 11.66 -17.54 -11.33
C LEU A 388 13.01 -17.88 -12.01
N PRO A 389 13.34 -19.15 -12.27
CA PRO A 389 14.68 -19.55 -12.72
C PRO A 389 15.05 -19.05 -14.12
N ARG A 390 14.05 -18.64 -14.92
CA ARG A 390 14.23 -18.13 -16.29
C ARG A 390 14.36 -16.61 -16.39
N HIS A 391 14.13 -15.90 -15.29
CA HIS A 391 14.15 -14.44 -15.25
C HIS A 391 15.45 -13.91 -14.64
N ALA A 392 15.95 -12.82 -15.19
CA ALA A 392 17.23 -12.21 -14.81
C ALA A 392 17.17 -11.48 -13.46
N SER A 393 16.12 -10.66 -13.25
CA SER A 393 16.05 -9.71 -12.14
C SER A 393 16.34 -10.33 -10.77
N PRO A 394 15.77 -11.48 -10.35
CA PRO A 394 16.09 -12.04 -9.03
C PRO A 394 17.55 -12.46 -8.87
N ARG A 395 18.21 -12.87 -9.97
CA ARG A 395 19.63 -13.24 -9.95
C ARG A 395 20.49 -12.00 -9.73
N LEU A 396 20.24 -10.96 -10.53
CA LEU A 396 20.99 -9.71 -10.49
C LEU A 396 20.84 -9.02 -9.12
N CYS A 397 19.63 -8.96 -8.57
CA CYS A 397 19.37 -8.34 -7.27
C CYS A 397 20.08 -9.05 -6.10
N ALA A 398 20.36 -10.34 -6.18
CA ALA A 398 21.17 -11.02 -5.19
C ALA A 398 22.62 -10.49 -5.13
N SER A 399 23.16 -10.03 -6.25
CA SER A 399 24.48 -9.37 -6.30
C SER A 399 24.50 -8.02 -5.58
N ALA A 400 23.38 -7.26 -5.60
CA ALA A 400 23.24 -6.04 -4.81
C ALA A 400 23.35 -6.33 -3.30
N ALA A 401 22.72 -7.39 -2.84
CA ALA A 401 22.80 -7.77 -1.44
C ALA A 401 24.22 -8.20 -1.03
N TRP A 402 24.94 -8.94 -1.86
CA TRP A 402 26.36 -9.27 -1.59
C TRP A 402 27.25 -8.03 -1.55
N ALA A 403 27.02 -7.06 -2.42
CA ALA A 403 27.76 -5.79 -2.39
C ALA A 403 27.55 -5.06 -1.05
N ARG A 404 26.32 -5.01 -0.55
CA ARG A 404 25.96 -4.41 0.74
C ARG A 404 26.48 -5.21 1.95
N GLU A 405 26.73 -6.53 1.80
CA GLU A 405 27.44 -7.36 2.81
C GLU A 405 28.95 -7.05 2.85
N GLY A 406 29.50 -6.16 2.03
CA GLY A 406 30.93 -5.89 1.88
C GLY A 406 31.67 -6.95 1.04
N ARG A 407 30.97 -7.82 0.38
CA ARG A 407 31.50 -8.93 -0.46
C ARG A 407 31.57 -8.49 -1.93
N GLU A 408 32.21 -7.37 -2.19
CA GLU A 408 32.22 -6.74 -3.51
C GLU A 408 32.79 -7.65 -4.62
N ARG A 409 33.87 -8.39 -4.33
CA ARG A 409 34.49 -9.28 -5.31
C ARG A 409 33.55 -10.38 -5.76
N GLU A 410 32.87 -11.01 -4.82
CA GLU A 410 31.90 -12.06 -5.10
C GLU A 410 30.65 -11.48 -5.81
N ALA A 411 30.19 -10.28 -5.41
CA ALA A 411 29.09 -9.59 -6.07
C ALA A 411 29.40 -9.33 -7.55
N ARG A 412 30.57 -8.80 -7.87
CA ARG A 412 31.01 -8.55 -9.26
C ARG A 412 31.18 -9.84 -10.06
N ALA A 413 31.80 -10.86 -9.48
CA ALA A 413 31.97 -12.15 -10.12
C ALA A 413 30.63 -12.82 -10.43
N GLN A 414 29.69 -12.78 -9.49
CA GLN A 414 28.35 -13.34 -9.69
C GLN A 414 27.56 -12.54 -10.73
N LEU A 415 27.61 -11.21 -10.67
CA LEU A 415 26.96 -10.34 -11.66
C LEU A 415 27.45 -10.66 -13.07
N ALA A 416 28.76 -10.74 -13.27
CA ALA A 416 29.36 -11.07 -14.57
C ALA A 416 28.91 -12.45 -15.07
N ALA A 417 28.95 -13.47 -14.21
CA ALA A 417 28.49 -14.81 -14.55
C ALA A 417 27.00 -14.88 -14.88
N ASP A 418 26.17 -14.14 -14.16
CA ASP A 418 24.72 -14.09 -14.41
C ASP A 418 24.41 -13.35 -15.72
N LEU A 419 25.12 -12.26 -16.03
CA LEU A 419 24.99 -11.56 -17.32
C LEU A 419 25.42 -12.41 -18.51
N GLU A 420 26.53 -13.16 -18.37
CA GLU A 420 26.98 -14.11 -19.39
C GLU A 420 25.92 -15.22 -19.64
N GLN A 421 25.36 -15.79 -18.58
CA GLN A 421 24.32 -16.81 -18.67
C GLN A 421 23.01 -16.30 -19.30
N LEU A 422 22.72 -15.01 -19.23
CA LEU A 422 21.55 -14.42 -19.89
C LEU A 422 21.66 -14.49 -21.40
N ASN A 423 22.86 -14.46 -21.96
CA ASN A 423 23.12 -14.60 -23.39
C ASN A 423 22.17 -13.75 -24.26
N GLY A 424 22.06 -12.47 -23.95
CA GLY A 424 21.20 -11.52 -24.66
C GLY A 424 19.69 -11.59 -24.31
N LYS A 425 19.28 -12.37 -23.32
CA LYS A 425 17.92 -12.31 -22.80
C LYS A 425 17.69 -11.00 -22.05
N TYR A 426 16.44 -10.56 -22.05
CA TYR A 426 16.03 -9.34 -21.37
C TYR A 426 16.41 -9.34 -19.88
N CYS A 427 16.95 -8.23 -19.42
CA CYS A 427 17.09 -7.87 -18.02
C CYS A 427 16.71 -6.39 -17.84
N SER A 428 16.05 -6.06 -16.75
CA SER A 428 15.69 -4.67 -16.46
C SER A 428 16.96 -3.85 -16.20
N HIS A 429 17.16 -2.81 -16.98
CA HIS A 429 18.23 -1.84 -16.78
C HIS A 429 18.03 -1.04 -15.49
N TYR A 430 16.79 -0.85 -15.03
CA TYR A 430 16.51 -0.25 -13.73
C TYR A 430 17.05 -1.09 -12.57
N HIS A 431 16.84 -2.41 -12.59
CA HIS A 431 17.43 -3.31 -11.59
C HIS A 431 18.96 -3.35 -11.66
N LEU A 432 19.55 -3.28 -12.85
CA LEU A 432 21.01 -3.18 -13.00
C LEU A 432 21.54 -1.87 -12.40
N ALA A 433 20.84 -0.76 -12.58
CA ALA A 433 21.19 0.51 -11.93
C ALA A 433 21.21 0.39 -10.40
N ILE A 434 20.24 -0.31 -9.79
CA ILE A 434 20.24 -0.58 -8.34
C ILE A 434 21.45 -1.44 -7.93
N VAL A 435 21.78 -2.47 -8.69
CA VAL A 435 22.95 -3.34 -8.41
C VAL A 435 24.25 -2.53 -8.45
N HIS A 436 24.43 -1.69 -9.48
CA HIS A 436 25.61 -0.85 -9.62
C HIS A 436 25.64 0.28 -8.57
N ALA A 437 24.49 0.78 -8.11
CA ALA A 437 24.43 1.71 -6.98
C ALA A 437 24.96 1.05 -5.68
N CYS A 438 24.62 -0.21 -5.43
CA CYS A 438 25.14 -0.97 -4.30
C CYS A 438 26.65 -1.30 -4.44
N LEU A 439 27.17 -1.42 -5.67
CA LEU A 439 28.60 -1.62 -5.95
C LEU A 439 29.43 -0.33 -5.97
N GLY A 440 28.78 0.85 -5.86
CA GLY A 440 29.46 2.14 -5.97
C GLY A 440 29.92 2.51 -7.40
N ASP A 441 29.40 1.84 -8.41
CA ASP A 441 29.77 2.04 -9.82
C ASP A 441 28.94 3.17 -10.44
N HIS A 442 29.17 4.41 -10.03
CA HIS A 442 28.35 5.56 -10.40
C HIS A 442 28.13 5.72 -11.91
N ASP A 443 29.16 5.51 -12.74
CA ASP A 443 29.03 5.62 -14.20
C ASP A 443 28.08 4.58 -14.79
N GLN A 444 28.13 3.36 -14.27
CA GLN A 444 27.22 2.29 -14.68
C GLN A 444 25.78 2.56 -14.25
N VAL A 445 25.58 3.17 -13.07
CA VAL A 445 24.23 3.59 -12.63
C VAL A 445 23.60 4.48 -13.69
N TYR A 446 24.30 5.55 -14.09
CA TYR A 446 23.76 6.47 -15.09
C TYR A 446 23.61 5.86 -16.47
N ALA A 447 24.53 5.01 -16.89
CA ALA A 447 24.43 4.30 -18.17
C ALA A 447 23.15 3.44 -18.20
N HIS A 448 22.88 2.68 -17.13
CA HIS A 448 21.70 1.84 -17.06
C HIS A 448 20.41 2.62 -16.88
N LEU A 449 20.40 3.76 -16.20
CA LEU A 449 19.21 4.62 -16.12
C LEU A 449 18.84 5.20 -17.50
N VAL A 450 19.83 5.58 -18.32
CA VAL A 450 19.59 6.02 -19.70
C VAL A 450 19.01 4.89 -20.55
N GLN A 451 19.56 3.68 -20.46
CA GLN A 451 19.03 2.51 -21.16
C GLN A 451 17.60 2.16 -20.71
N ALA A 452 17.32 2.24 -19.40
CA ALA A 452 15.96 2.06 -18.89
C ALA A 452 14.97 3.08 -19.46
N ALA A 453 15.42 4.32 -19.70
CA ALA A 453 14.62 5.36 -20.34
C ALA A 453 14.35 5.07 -21.81
N GLU A 454 15.37 4.62 -22.57
CA GLU A 454 15.25 4.24 -23.98
C GLU A 454 14.33 3.04 -24.18
N GLU A 455 14.35 2.07 -23.26
CA GLU A 455 13.49 0.88 -23.26
C GLU A 455 12.09 1.14 -22.69
N ASN A 456 11.83 2.36 -22.20
CA ASN A 456 10.60 2.72 -21.49
C ASN A 456 10.29 1.78 -20.31
N ASP A 457 11.31 1.43 -19.51
CA ASP A 457 11.11 0.64 -18.29
C ASP A 457 10.16 1.41 -17.35
N LEU A 458 9.04 0.79 -17.00
CA LEU A 458 8.01 1.45 -16.17
C LEU A 458 8.48 1.74 -14.74
N LEU A 459 9.47 0.99 -14.23
CA LEU A 459 10.05 1.22 -12.91
C LEU A 459 10.78 2.57 -12.85
N LEU A 460 11.24 3.10 -13.98
CA LEU A 460 11.96 4.36 -14.04
C LEU A 460 11.16 5.53 -13.46
N THR A 461 9.83 5.51 -13.53
CA THR A 461 8.99 6.55 -12.94
C THR A 461 9.10 6.64 -11.42
N SER A 462 9.60 5.59 -10.77
CA SER A 462 9.86 5.57 -9.32
C SER A 462 11.24 6.10 -8.94
N LEU A 463 12.11 6.39 -9.91
CA LEU A 463 13.48 6.86 -9.68
C LEU A 463 13.59 8.05 -8.69
N PRO A 464 12.69 9.05 -8.72
CA PRO A 464 12.77 10.19 -7.80
C PRO A 464 12.46 9.84 -6.34
N VAL A 465 11.84 8.70 -6.07
CA VAL A 465 11.35 8.30 -4.73
C VAL A 465 12.00 7.01 -4.22
N ASP A 466 12.69 6.27 -5.07
CA ASP A 466 13.29 4.98 -4.72
C ASP A 466 14.50 5.17 -3.79
N PRO A 467 14.48 4.61 -2.56
CA PRO A 467 15.57 4.71 -1.60
C PRO A 467 16.92 4.21 -2.12
N ALA A 468 16.94 3.34 -3.11
CA ALA A 468 18.18 2.84 -3.72
C ALA A 468 19.04 3.95 -4.33
N PHE A 469 18.44 5.10 -4.65
CA PHE A 469 19.10 6.25 -5.27
C PHE A 469 19.22 7.47 -4.36
N ASP A 470 18.92 7.38 -3.07
CA ASP A 470 19.00 8.50 -2.12
C ASP A 470 20.37 9.18 -2.12
N ALA A 471 21.45 8.41 -2.24
CA ALA A 471 22.82 8.95 -2.31
C ALA A 471 23.12 9.78 -3.58
N TYR A 472 22.24 9.75 -4.57
CA TYR A 472 22.42 10.44 -5.85
C TYR A 472 21.64 11.75 -5.93
N HIS A 473 20.61 11.96 -5.11
CA HIS A 473 19.71 13.12 -5.17
C HIS A 473 20.41 14.48 -5.12
N GLY A 474 21.57 14.61 -4.43
CA GLY A 474 22.35 15.87 -4.39
C GLY A 474 23.29 16.09 -5.58
N GLN A 475 23.32 15.19 -6.57
CA GLN A 475 24.28 15.24 -7.66
C GLN A 475 23.67 15.91 -8.92
N ALA A 476 24.38 16.89 -9.50
CA ALA A 476 23.94 17.58 -10.73
C ALA A 476 23.67 16.61 -11.89
N ARG A 477 24.45 15.52 -11.99
CA ARG A 477 24.27 14.49 -13.02
C ARG A 477 22.96 13.72 -12.83
N PHE A 478 22.52 13.52 -11.59
CA PHE A 478 21.24 12.86 -11.28
C PHE A 478 20.07 13.76 -11.71
N HIS A 479 20.12 15.04 -11.41
CA HIS A 479 19.14 16.03 -11.86
C HIS A 479 19.04 16.07 -13.38
N ALA A 480 20.17 16.13 -14.09
CA ALA A 480 20.19 16.07 -15.55
C ALA A 480 19.58 14.75 -16.10
N THR A 481 19.81 13.65 -15.39
CA THR A 481 19.20 12.35 -15.74
C THR A 481 17.67 12.38 -15.54
N LEU A 482 17.18 12.93 -14.43
CA LEU A 482 15.74 13.10 -14.19
C LEU A 482 15.11 14.00 -15.26
N GLU A 483 15.77 15.10 -15.66
CA GLU A 483 15.32 15.99 -16.74
C GLU A 483 15.24 15.24 -18.07
N SER A 484 16.30 14.52 -18.45
CA SER A 484 16.33 13.77 -19.71
C SER A 484 15.28 12.65 -19.78
N CYS A 485 14.94 12.06 -18.61
CA CYS A 485 13.87 11.08 -18.47
C CYS A 485 12.47 11.69 -18.35
N GLY A 486 12.35 13.04 -18.34
CA GLY A 486 11.07 13.73 -18.17
C GLY A 486 10.51 13.62 -16.74
N LEU A 487 11.37 13.41 -15.72
CA LEU A 487 10.98 13.19 -14.32
C LEU A 487 11.27 14.39 -13.40
N ALA A 488 11.86 15.47 -13.90
CA ALA A 488 12.30 16.63 -13.11
C ALA A 488 11.19 17.29 -12.25
N ALA A 489 9.94 17.28 -12.72
CA ALA A 489 8.83 17.86 -11.97
C ALA A 489 8.46 17.07 -10.68
N VAL A 490 8.99 15.86 -10.50
CA VAL A 490 8.73 15.00 -9.31
C VAL A 490 9.66 15.35 -8.16
N GLU A 491 10.86 15.84 -8.46
CA GLU A 491 11.92 16.07 -7.49
C GLU A 491 11.55 17.08 -6.38
N ALA A 492 10.82 18.14 -6.72
CA ALA A 492 10.41 19.18 -5.77
C ALA A 492 9.56 18.66 -4.59
N HIS A 493 8.94 17.48 -4.74
CA HIS A 493 8.11 16.83 -3.71
C HIS A 493 8.88 15.79 -2.90
N ALA A 494 9.86 15.10 -3.50
CA ALA A 494 10.67 14.08 -2.84
C ALA A 494 11.60 14.68 -1.77
N HIS A 495 12.20 15.85 -2.02
CA HIS A 495 13.09 16.52 -1.07
C HIS A 495 12.44 16.97 0.23
N ARG A 496 11.14 17.29 0.25
CA ARG A 496 10.46 17.69 1.50
C ARG A 496 10.37 16.57 2.53
N GLY A 497 10.41 15.32 2.11
CA GLY A 497 10.45 14.15 3.01
C GLY A 497 11.87 13.87 3.54
N ALA A 498 12.90 14.05 2.72
CA ALA A 498 14.28 13.76 3.07
C ALA A 498 14.93 14.82 4.00
N GLU A 499 14.62 16.11 3.84
CA GLU A 499 15.14 17.17 4.72
C GLU A 499 14.69 17.03 6.18
N ASN A 500 13.56 16.40 6.43
CA ASN A 500 13.08 16.11 7.79
C ASN A 500 13.76 14.88 8.42
N ALA A 501 14.38 14.00 7.65
CA ALA A 501 15.10 12.82 8.15
C ALA A 501 16.52 13.14 8.68
N PHE A 502 17.14 14.25 8.25
CA PHE A 502 18.49 14.65 8.65
C PHE A 502 18.55 15.68 9.80
N ARG A 503 17.40 16.06 10.39
CA ARG A 503 17.34 17.05 11.49
C ARG A 503 17.09 16.45 12.88
N HIS A 504 17.36 15.15 13.07
CA HIS A 504 17.31 14.56 14.42
C HIS A 504 18.54 13.70 14.68
#